data_f258e2c249a333c3d223dc4b3d639488
#
_entry.id   f258e2c249a333c3d223dc4b3d639488
#
_cell.length_a   1.000
_cell.length_b   1.000
_cell.length_c   1.000
_cell.angle_alpha   90.00
_cell.angle_beta   90.00
_cell.angle_gamma   90.00
#
_symmetry.space_group_name_H-M   'P 1'
#
loop_
_entity.id
_entity.type
_entity.pdbx_description
1 polymer ?
#
loop_
_entity_poly.entity_id
_entity_poly.type
_entity_poly.pdbx_seq_one_letter_code
_entity_poly.pdbx_strand_id
1 'polypeptide(L)'
;MVKGSVRVSLAGFFCLWIFGLSGCAHKQPPTAPPLTASLPVQIQAQSIPLAQPACPSEIKVEDHQALAAFNQPNAGSCKPHQKKGHLLPDPKCTPGAVNSTLTLAVLKNPDFRTDCVRDKATSPVEKAKTYGWYTQSKPEDNRGQNQACELDHLVPLYLGGADTLENIWPQCGPDGVALSARYFKQKDHVELYLGEQVRKGTMSLKEAQKGIAKDWTQYIAAADALCKSGQCGKNMNAMAMTETDDW
;
A
#
# COMPACT_ATOMS: atom_id res chain seq x y z
N MET A 1 43.17 9.64 28.55
CA MET A 1 43.51 8.51 29.43
C MET A 1 42.32 8.21 30.30
N VAL A 2 41.67 7.08 30.11
CA VAL A 2 41.15 6.09 31.08
C VAL A 2 40.46 5.03 30.23
N LYS A 3 41.08 3.85 30.18
CA LYS A 3 40.55 2.61 29.60
C LYS A 3 39.71 1.93 30.69
N GLY A 4 38.47 1.64 30.43
CA GLY A 4 37.61 0.76 31.23
C GLY A 4 37.28 -0.51 30.46
N SER A 5 37.94 -1.60 30.84
CA SER A 5 37.69 -2.95 30.30
C SER A 5 36.64 -3.65 31.18
N VAL A 6 35.54 -4.09 30.64
CA VAL A 6 34.55 -4.93 31.33
C VAL A 6 34.68 -6.36 30.79
N ARG A 7 35.08 -7.28 31.69
CA ARG A 7 35.06 -8.72 31.46
C ARG A 7 33.69 -9.28 31.83
N VAL A 8 33.11 -10.07 30.93
CA VAL A 8 31.91 -10.87 31.22
C VAL A 8 32.35 -12.32 31.38
N SER A 9 32.07 -12.89 32.54
CA SER A 9 32.29 -14.29 32.89
C SER A 9 31.14 -15.17 32.37
N LEU A 10 31.51 -16.25 31.67
CA LEU A 10 30.63 -17.38 31.40
C LEU A 10 30.59 -18.30 32.62
N ALA A 11 29.43 -18.63 33.13
CA ALA A 11 29.20 -19.76 34.03
C ALA A 11 28.30 -20.78 33.30
N GLY A 12 28.90 -21.92 32.97
CA GLY A 12 28.18 -23.04 32.40
C GLY A 12 27.48 -23.86 33.50
N PHE A 13 26.26 -24.28 33.21
CA PHE A 13 25.57 -25.31 34.00
C PHE A 13 25.35 -26.56 33.11
N PHE A 14 26.09 -27.59 33.42
CA PHE A 14 25.86 -28.95 32.92
C PHE A 14 24.86 -29.63 33.83
N CYS A 15 23.71 -30.06 33.36
CA CYS A 15 22.83 -31.00 34.04
C CYS A 15 22.91 -32.37 33.34
N LEU A 16 23.57 -33.32 34.01
CA LEU A 16 23.50 -34.76 33.69
C LEU A 16 22.15 -35.32 34.17
N TRP A 17 21.42 -35.96 33.25
CA TRP A 17 20.29 -36.81 33.61
C TRP A 17 20.68 -38.27 33.40
N ILE A 18 20.64 -39.04 34.51
CA ILE A 18 20.94 -40.47 34.59
C ILE A 18 19.63 -41.22 34.29
N PHE A 19 19.68 -42.13 33.33
CA PHE A 19 18.59 -43.05 33.01
C PHE A 19 18.49 -44.17 34.08
N GLY A 20 17.35 -44.27 34.74
CA GLY A 20 16.96 -45.40 35.55
C GLY A 20 15.91 -46.25 34.83
N LEU A 21 16.31 -47.44 34.40
CA LEU A 21 15.41 -48.48 33.88
C LEU A 21 14.77 -49.21 35.05
N SER A 22 13.45 -49.12 35.19
CA SER A 22 12.68 -50.05 36.04
C SER A 22 11.51 -50.60 35.23
N GLY A 23 11.62 -51.87 34.85
CA GLY A 23 10.56 -52.60 34.18
C GLY A 23 9.46 -53.02 35.16
N CYS A 24 8.22 -52.66 34.86
CA CYS A 24 7.04 -53.27 35.46
C CYS A 24 6.22 -53.91 34.35
N ALA A 25 6.16 -55.25 34.40
CA ALA A 25 5.28 -56.07 33.57
C ALA A 25 3.81 -55.84 33.96
N HIS A 26 3.03 -55.22 33.10
CA HIS A 26 1.58 -55.12 33.26
C HIS A 26 0.89 -56.15 32.36
N LYS A 27 0.09 -57.04 33.00
CA LYS A 27 -0.82 -57.97 32.34
C LYS A 27 -1.90 -57.19 31.59
N GLN A 28 -2.02 -57.43 30.28
CA GLN A 28 -3.10 -56.90 29.47
C GLN A 28 -4.45 -57.59 29.78
N PRO A 29 -5.53 -56.85 29.95
CA PRO A 29 -6.88 -57.40 29.94
C PRO A 29 -7.36 -57.74 28.52
N PRO A 30 -8.35 -58.60 28.34
CA PRO A 30 -8.79 -59.10 27.02
C PRO A 30 -9.39 -58.00 26.17
N THR A 31 -8.99 -57.99 24.93
CA THR A 31 -9.45 -57.07 23.86
C THR A 31 -10.94 -57.28 23.55
N ALA A 32 -11.71 -56.21 23.71
CA ALA A 32 -13.09 -56.09 23.17
C ALA A 32 -13.06 -55.96 21.64
N PRO A 33 -14.09 -56.42 20.92
CA PRO A 33 -14.17 -56.31 19.46
C PRO A 33 -14.27 -54.87 18.99
N PRO A 34 -13.71 -54.53 17.82
CA PRO A 34 -13.70 -53.16 17.33
C PRO A 34 -15.12 -52.68 17.00
N LEU A 35 -15.55 -51.63 17.67
CA LEU A 35 -16.68 -50.81 17.24
C LEU A 35 -16.29 -50.13 15.94
N THR A 36 -16.98 -50.46 14.86
CA THR A 36 -16.90 -49.72 13.58
C THR A 36 -17.36 -48.29 13.81
N ALA A 37 -16.41 -47.40 14.05
CA ALA A 37 -16.68 -45.96 14.09
C ALA A 37 -16.99 -45.49 12.65
N SER A 38 -18.25 -45.16 12.38
CA SER A 38 -18.63 -44.41 11.21
C SER A 38 -17.92 -43.04 11.25
N LEU A 39 -17.04 -42.81 10.29
CA LEU A 39 -16.38 -41.51 10.13
C LEU A 39 -17.42 -40.43 9.92
N PRO A 40 -17.33 -39.31 10.66
CA PRO A 40 -18.20 -38.18 10.40
C PRO A 40 -17.89 -37.66 8.99
N VAL A 41 -18.90 -37.62 8.12
CA VAL A 41 -18.84 -36.92 6.83
C VAL A 41 -18.59 -35.45 7.14
N GLN A 42 -17.35 -35.01 6.96
CA GLN A 42 -17.02 -33.60 6.98
C GLN A 42 -17.62 -32.97 5.72
N ILE A 43 -18.79 -32.34 5.86
CA ILE A 43 -19.31 -31.42 4.86
C ILE A 43 -18.37 -30.21 4.88
N GLN A 44 -17.35 -30.20 3.99
CA GLN A 44 -16.62 -28.99 3.72
C GLN A 44 -17.60 -28.00 3.08
N ALA A 45 -18.04 -27.03 3.86
CA ALA A 45 -18.72 -25.87 3.32
C ALA A 45 -17.74 -25.17 2.35
N GLN A 46 -17.88 -25.43 1.07
CA GLN A 46 -17.24 -24.67 0.04
C GLN A 46 -17.80 -23.25 0.16
N SER A 47 -16.98 -22.34 0.68
CA SER A 47 -17.29 -20.92 0.61
C SER A 47 -17.32 -20.52 -0.86
N ILE A 48 -18.52 -20.37 -1.42
CA ILE A 48 -18.70 -19.77 -2.75
C ILE A 48 -18.15 -18.35 -2.60
N PRO A 49 -17.12 -17.97 -3.39
CA PRO A 49 -16.64 -16.60 -3.37
C PRO A 49 -17.82 -15.69 -3.71
N LEU A 50 -18.20 -14.79 -2.80
CA LEU A 50 -19.16 -13.76 -3.11
C LEU A 50 -18.61 -12.97 -4.28
N ALA A 51 -19.30 -12.99 -5.41
CA ALA A 51 -18.89 -12.19 -6.56
C ALA A 51 -18.77 -10.73 -6.12
N GLN A 52 -17.65 -10.10 -6.43
CA GLN A 52 -17.48 -8.67 -6.12
C GLN A 52 -18.55 -7.89 -6.88
N PRO A 53 -19.16 -6.85 -6.25
CA PRO A 53 -20.14 -6.03 -6.93
C PRO A 53 -19.55 -5.42 -8.20
N ALA A 54 -20.37 -5.23 -9.22
CA ALA A 54 -19.93 -4.60 -10.46
C ALA A 54 -19.51 -3.14 -10.20
N CYS A 55 -18.51 -2.68 -10.95
CA CYS A 55 -18.11 -1.28 -10.88
C CYS A 55 -19.20 -0.35 -11.40
N PRO A 56 -19.32 0.90 -10.89
CA PRO A 56 -20.22 1.91 -11.44
C PRO A 56 -20.02 2.07 -12.96
N SER A 57 -21.13 2.04 -13.71
CA SER A 57 -21.14 2.04 -15.18
C SER A 57 -20.63 3.34 -15.80
N GLU A 58 -20.61 4.42 -15.03
CA GLU A 58 -20.16 5.73 -15.44
C GLU A 58 -18.62 5.81 -15.59
N ILE A 59 -17.91 4.90 -14.93
CA ILE A 59 -16.44 4.88 -14.93
C ILE A 59 -15.95 4.46 -16.30
N LYS A 60 -15.13 5.31 -16.90
CA LYS A 60 -14.35 4.99 -18.09
C LYS A 60 -12.88 5.03 -17.72
N VAL A 61 -12.24 3.88 -17.82
CA VAL A 61 -10.79 3.80 -17.65
C VAL A 61 -10.15 4.25 -18.94
N GLU A 62 -9.12 5.07 -18.85
CA GLU A 62 -8.35 5.48 -20.01
C GLU A 62 -7.62 4.25 -20.58
N ASP A 63 -7.71 4.09 -21.89
CA ASP A 63 -7.09 2.98 -22.59
C ASP A 63 -5.67 3.33 -23.06
N HIS A 64 -4.99 2.34 -23.64
CA HIS A 64 -3.63 2.47 -24.17
C HIS A 64 -3.47 3.58 -25.22
N GLN A 65 -4.55 4.04 -25.86
CA GLN A 65 -4.51 5.12 -26.85
C GLN A 65 -4.37 6.49 -26.19
N ALA A 66 -4.94 6.68 -25.00
CA ALA A 66 -4.71 7.87 -24.20
C ALA A 66 -3.23 8.02 -23.83
N LEU A 67 -2.57 6.90 -23.47
CA LEU A 67 -1.13 6.85 -23.19
C LEU A 67 -0.27 7.15 -24.42
N ALA A 68 -0.71 6.74 -25.61
CA ALA A 68 0.00 7.04 -26.87
C ALA A 68 -0.02 8.52 -27.22
N ALA A 69 -1.01 9.28 -26.76
CA ALA A 69 -1.10 10.72 -26.94
C ALA A 69 -0.19 11.53 -25.99
N PHE A 70 0.19 10.91 -24.86
CA PHE A 70 1.12 11.52 -23.91
C PHE A 70 2.55 11.45 -24.44
N ASN A 71 3.17 12.62 -24.57
CA ASN A 71 4.56 12.69 -24.98
C ASN A 71 5.47 12.27 -23.83
N GLN A 72 5.79 10.97 -23.77
CA GLN A 72 6.57 10.40 -22.69
C GLN A 72 7.92 11.11 -22.54
N PRO A 73 8.31 11.46 -21.30
CA PRO A 73 9.61 12.06 -21.03
C PRO A 73 10.77 11.17 -21.44
N ASN A 74 11.89 11.78 -21.84
CA ASN A 74 13.12 11.05 -22.04
C ASN A 74 13.73 10.60 -20.70
N ALA A 75 14.54 9.54 -20.71
CA ALA A 75 15.28 9.12 -19.55
C ALA A 75 16.12 10.28 -18.96
N GLY A 76 16.02 10.46 -17.65
CA GLY A 76 16.75 11.50 -16.90
C GLY A 76 16.28 12.93 -17.14
N SER A 77 15.18 13.15 -17.89
CA SER A 77 14.69 14.50 -18.17
C SER A 77 13.85 15.11 -17.04
N CYS A 78 13.27 14.28 -16.17
CA CYS A 78 12.40 14.71 -15.08
C CYS A 78 13.21 15.13 -13.84
N LYS A 79 12.90 16.28 -13.28
CA LYS A 79 13.64 16.86 -12.15
C LYS A 79 12.69 17.03 -10.95
N PRO A 80 12.66 16.06 -10.03
CA PRO A 80 11.92 16.23 -8.80
C PRO A 80 12.51 17.39 -8.00
N HIS A 81 11.69 18.05 -7.21
CA HIS A 81 12.11 19.19 -6.40
C HIS A 81 11.70 19.01 -4.95
N GLN A 82 12.47 19.60 -4.04
CA GLN A 82 12.17 19.54 -2.63
C GLN A 82 11.31 20.70 -2.16
N LYS A 83 10.35 20.41 -1.30
CA LYS A 83 9.57 21.40 -0.59
C LYS A 83 9.30 20.94 0.83
N LYS A 84 9.61 21.79 1.81
CA LYS A 84 9.48 21.49 3.25
C LYS A 84 10.14 20.17 3.65
N GLY A 85 11.26 19.83 3.03
CA GLY A 85 11.99 18.59 3.29
C GLY A 85 11.43 17.35 2.60
N HIS A 86 10.39 17.48 1.77
CA HIS A 86 9.75 16.39 1.04
C HIS A 86 9.98 16.52 -0.46
N LEU A 87 9.90 15.39 -1.14
CA LEU A 87 10.09 15.31 -2.58
C LEU A 87 8.76 15.45 -3.31
N LEU A 88 8.73 16.33 -4.32
CA LEU A 88 7.61 16.48 -5.25
C LEU A 88 8.06 16.10 -6.66
N PRO A 89 7.17 15.55 -7.50
CA PRO A 89 7.52 15.22 -8.87
C PRO A 89 7.74 16.47 -9.74
N ASP A 90 8.35 16.28 -10.89
CA ASP A 90 8.42 17.31 -11.93
C ASP A 90 7.03 17.48 -12.57
N PRO A 91 6.40 18.66 -12.50
CA PRO A 91 5.06 18.86 -13.03
C PRO A 91 4.97 18.76 -14.56
N LYS A 92 6.12 18.78 -15.26
CA LYS A 92 6.16 18.53 -16.72
C LYS A 92 6.10 17.05 -17.05
N CYS A 93 6.57 16.20 -16.15
CA CYS A 93 6.60 14.76 -16.33
C CYS A 93 5.39 14.08 -15.67
N THR A 94 4.99 14.58 -14.51
CA THR A 94 3.88 14.06 -13.73
C THR A 94 2.96 15.22 -13.33
N PRO A 95 2.12 15.69 -14.25
CA PRO A 95 1.21 16.80 -13.97
C PRO A 95 0.08 16.47 -13.00
N GLY A 96 -0.15 15.20 -12.70
CA GLY A 96 -1.26 14.75 -11.85
C GLY A 96 -2.56 14.67 -12.64
N ALA A 97 -2.60 13.82 -13.67
CA ALA A 97 -3.78 13.60 -14.50
C ALA A 97 -4.95 13.07 -13.66
N VAL A 98 -6.16 13.52 -14.02
CA VAL A 98 -7.41 13.09 -13.37
C VAL A 98 -8.33 12.43 -14.41
N ASN A 99 -9.06 11.40 -13.96
CA ASN A 99 -10.09 10.77 -14.75
C ASN A 99 -11.39 11.59 -14.65
N SER A 100 -11.81 12.24 -15.71
CA SER A 100 -12.95 13.14 -15.75
C SER A 100 -14.30 12.45 -15.47
N THR A 101 -14.37 11.12 -15.60
CA THR A 101 -15.57 10.34 -15.30
C THR A 101 -15.74 10.07 -13.80
N LEU A 102 -14.68 10.25 -12.98
CA LEU A 102 -14.71 10.10 -11.54
C LEU A 102 -15.24 11.35 -10.85
N THR A 103 -16.54 11.57 -10.99
CA THR A 103 -17.24 12.64 -10.29
C THR A 103 -17.39 12.34 -8.81
N LEU A 104 -17.70 13.36 -7.98
CA LEU A 104 -17.98 13.15 -6.56
C LEU A 104 -19.12 12.13 -6.32
N ALA A 105 -20.11 12.08 -7.20
CA ALA A 105 -21.20 11.11 -7.12
C ALA A 105 -20.67 9.67 -7.33
N VAL A 106 -19.83 9.45 -8.31
CA VAL A 106 -19.19 8.16 -8.56
C VAL A 106 -18.30 7.75 -7.39
N LEU A 107 -17.45 8.65 -6.89
CA LEU A 107 -16.56 8.38 -5.75
C LEU A 107 -17.30 8.10 -4.44
N LYS A 108 -18.54 8.54 -4.31
CA LYS A 108 -19.42 8.25 -3.17
C LYS A 108 -20.31 7.01 -3.37
N ASN A 109 -20.28 6.41 -4.55
CA ASN A 109 -21.04 5.20 -4.81
C ASN A 109 -20.48 4.05 -3.95
N PRO A 110 -21.33 3.29 -3.21
CA PRO A 110 -20.88 2.19 -2.35
C PRO A 110 -20.18 1.05 -3.12
N ASP A 111 -20.43 0.94 -4.42
CA ASP A 111 -19.78 -0.06 -5.28
C ASP A 111 -18.46 0.45 -5.88
N PHE A 112 -18.08 1.70 -5.62
CA PHE A 112 -16.82 2.26 -6.08
C PHE A 112 -15.64 1.61 -5.33
N ARG A 113 -14.65 1.17 -6.09
CA ARG A 113 -13.36 0.68 -5.61
C ARG A 113 -12.25 1.20 -6.51
N THR A 114 -11.04 1.31 -6.01
CA THR A 114 -9.89 1.73 -6.82
C THR A 114 -9.60 0.76 -7.97
N ASP A 115 -9.89 -0.53 -7.80
CA ASP A 115 -9.80 -1.53 -8.88
C ASP A 115 -10.68 -1.20 -10.09
N CYS A 116 -11.77 -0.45 -9.89
CA CYS A 116 -12.65 -0.04 -10.98
C CYS A 116 -12.02 1.00 -11.91
N VAL A 117 -10.97 1.67 -11.46
CA VAL A 117 -10.33 2.76 -12.19
C VAL A 117 -8.91 2.43 -12.64
N ARG A 118 -8.42 1.24 -12.28
CA ARG A 118 -7.10 0.78 -12.74
C ARG A 118 -7.16 0.43 -14.22
N ASP A 119 -6.25 1.02 -14.98
CA ASP A 119 -6.05 0.69 -16.38
C ASP A 119 -5.20 -0.57 -16.52
N LYS A 120 -5.84 -1.68 -16.85
CA LYS A 120 -5.17 -2.96 -17.06
C LYS A 120 -4.20 -2.95 -18.26
N ALA A 121 -4.35 -1.99 -19.16
CA ALA A 121 -3.43 -1.79 -20.27
C ALA A 121 -2.14 -1.08 -19.84
N THR A 122 -2.18 -0.28 -18.78
CA THR A 122 -0.99 0.33 -18.17
C THR A 122 -0.29 -0.70 -17.30
N SER A 123 0.56 -1.52 -17.93
CA SER A 123 1.25 -2.63 -17.25
C SER A 123 2.26 -2.13 -16.20
N PRO A 124 2.63 -2.97 -15.20
CA PRO A 124 3.70 -2.67 -14.27
C PRO A 124 5.02 -2.30 -14.95
N VAL A 125 5.31 -2.93 -16.08
CA VAL A 125 6.53 -2.64 -16.87
C VAL A 125 6.51 -1.22 -17.42
N GLU A 126 5.36 -0.73 -17.88
CA GLU A 126 5.23 0.65 -18.37
C GLU A 126 5.32 1.65 -17.23
N LYS A 127 4.64 1.40 -16.11
CA LYS A 127 4.75 2.22 -14.91
C LYS A 127 6.19 2.30 -14.41
N ALA A 128 6.93 1.20 -14.48
CA ALA A 128 8.34 1.15 -14.09
C ALA A 128 9.26 2.02 -14.97
N LYS A 129 8.85 2.41 -16.18
CA LYS A 129 9.64 3.35 -17.01
C LYS A 129 9.84 4.71 -16.34
N THR A 130 8.93 5.10 -15.45
CA THR A 130 9.02 6.36 -14.71
C THR A 130 10.29 6.45 -13.86
N TYR A 131 10.81 5.34 -13.36
CA TYR A 131 12.10 5.31 -12.66
C TYR A 131 13.22 5.88 -13.54
N GLY A 132 13.28 5.46 -14.80
CA GLY A 132 14.25 5.98 -15.77
C GLY A 132 14.08 7.47 -16.06
N TRP A 133 12.84 7.97 -16.11
CA TRP A 133 12.57 9.39 -16.34
C TRP A 133 13.13 10.28 -15.22
N TYR A 134 13.04 9.81 -13.98
CA TYR A 134 13.50 10.52 -12.78
C TYR A 134 14.94 10.18 -12.37
N THR A 135 15.65 9.35 -13.13
CA THR A 135 16.99 8.85 -12.78
C THR A 135 17.00 8.18 -11.40
N GLN A 136 15.93 7.50 -11.06
CA GLN A 136 15.81 6.70 -9.85
C GLN A 136 16.13 5.23 -10.18
N SER A 137 16.76 4.53 -9.26
CA SER A 137 16.93 3.09 -9.36
C SER A 137 15.76 2.40 -8.67
N LYS A 138 15.10 1.47 -9.37
CA LYS A 138 14.13 0.60 -8.72
C LYS A 138 14.89 -0.29 -7.72
N PRO A 139 14.54 -0.28 -6.42
CA PRO A 139 15.20 -1.15 -5.44
C PRO A 139 14.94 -2.63 -5.77
N GLU A 140 15.95 -3.50 -5.57
CA GLU A 140 15.80 -4.94 -5.75
C GLU A 140 14.86 -5.55 -4.70
N ASP A 141 15.06 -5.18 -3.43
CA ASP A 141 14.17 -5.54 -2.33
C ASP A 141 13.37 -4.30 -1.90
N ASN A 142 12.16 -4.18 -2.42
CA ASN A 142 11.28 -3.03 -2.20
C ASN A 142 9.95 -3.49 -1.59
N ARG A 143 10.01 -4.28 -0.51
CA ARG A 143 8.82 -4.89 0.12
C ARG A 143 8.82 -4.74 1.63
N GLY A 144 7.63 -4.66 2.20
CA GLY A 144 7.45 -4.60 3.65
C GLY A 144 8.29 -3.51 4.29
N GLN A 145 9.05 -3.82 5.34
CA GLN A 145 9.90 -2.83 6.04
C GLN A 145 11.06 -2.29 5.19
N ASN A 146 11.45 -3.00 4.12
CA ASN A 146 12.53 -2.60 3.22
C ASN A 146 12.03 -1.70 2.07
N GLN A 147 10.73 -1.46 1.95
CA GLN A 147 10.18 -0.62 0.90
C GLN A 147 10.79 0.78 0.97
N ALA A 148 11.57 1.14 -0.04
CA ALA A 148 12.26 2.43 -0.15
C ALA A 148 11.58 3.37 -1.15
N CYS A 149 10.85 2.83 -2.13
CA CYS A 149 10.15 3.57 -3.17
C CYS A 149 8.72 3.03 -3.35
N GLU A 150 7.86 3.89 -3.86
CA GLU A 150 6.53 3.53 -4.34
C GLU A 150 6.31 4.15 -5.72
N LEU A 151 5.67 3.41 -6.64
CA LEU A 151 5.13 4.00 -7.87
C LEU A 151 3.79 4.65 -7.52
N ASP A 152 3.89 5.88 -7.07
CA ASP A 152 2.82 6.61 -6.44
C ASP A 152 1.97 7.39 -7.47
N HIS A 153 0.64 7.38 -7.27
CA HIS A 153 -0.28 8.26 -7.99
C HIS A 153 -0.27 9.64 -7.35
N LEU A 154 0.24 10.66 -8.06
CA LEU A 154 0.30 12.03 -7.54
C LEU A 154 -1.08 12.53 -7.08
N VAL A 155 -2.12 12.29 -7.87
CA VAL A 155 -3.52 12.40 -7.47
C VAL A 155 -4.03 10.98 -7.23
N PRO A 156 -4.42 10.60 -6.01
CA PRO A 156 -4.85 9.23 -5.71
C PRO A 156 -6.09 8.81 -6.49
N LEU A 157 -6.19 7.53 -6.81
CA LEU A 157 -7.30 6.99 -7.60
C LEU A 157 -8.66 7.26 -6.94
N TYR A 158 -8.76 7.14 -5.62
CA TYR A 158 -9.99 7.41 -4.89
C TYR A 158 -10.33 8.92 -4.73
N LEU A 159 -9.43 9.81 -5.15
CA LEU A 159 -9.69 11.23 -5.37
C LEU A 159 -9.86 11.55 -6.85
N GLY A 160 -10.08 10.55 -7.69
CA GLY A 160 -10.32 10.73 -9.11
C GLY A 160 -9.05 10.90 -9.94
N GLY A 161 -7.88 10.53 -9.43
CA GLY A 161 -6.67 10.41 -10.23
C GLY A 161 -6.84 9.41 -11.36
N ALA A 162 -6.16 9.62 -12.48
CA ALA A 162 -6.09 8.68 -13.58
C ALA A 162 -5.00 7.64 -13.33
N ASP A 163 -5.25 6.37 -13.73
CA ASP A 163 -4.22 5.32 -13.68
C ASP A 163 -3.37 5.36 -14.95
N THR A 164 -2.72 6.50 -15.19
CA THR A 164 -1.91 6.77 -16.37
C THR A 164 -0.53 7.30 -15.98
N LEU A 165 0.44 7.19 -16.90
CA LEU A 165 1.82 7.62 -16.66
C LEU A 165 1.96 9.12 -16.32
N GLU A 166 1.01 9.95 -16.72
CA GLU A 166 0.95 11.38 -16.37
C GLU A 166 0.61 11.64 -14.90
N ASN A 167 0.21 10.62 -14.20
CA ASN A 167 -0.14 10.68 -12.78
C ASN A 167 0.75 9.81 -11.89
N ILE A 168 1.65 9.01 -12.48
CA ILE A 168 2.47 8.04 -11.76
C ILE A 168 3.93 8.48 -11.75
N TRP A 169 4.57 8.39 -10.58
CA TRP A 169 5.99 8.70 -10.42
C TRP A 169 6.64 7.86 -9.32
N PRO A 170 7.97 7.62 -9.37
CA PRO A 170 8.65 6.90 -8.32
C PRO A 170 8.92 7.81 -7.13
N GLN A 171 8.13 7.70 -6.07
CA GLN A 171 8.34 8.40 -4.82
C GLN A 171 9.25 7.60 -3.90
N CYS A 172 10.52 7.98 -3.84
CA CYS A 172 11.55 7.31 -3.05
C CYS A 172 11.98 8.14 -1.84
N GLY A 173 12.40 7.45 -0.78
CA GLY A 173 13.04 8.07 0.39
C GLY A 173 12.10 8.60 1.48
N PRO A 174 12.69 9.31 2.47
CA PRO A 174 14.12 9.45 2.68
C PRO A 174 14.77 8.13 3.10
N ASP A 175 16.08 7.98 2.86
CA ASP A 175 16.81 6.77 3.26
C ASP A 175 17.13 6.73 4.75
N GLY A 176 17.35 5.52 5.27
CA GLY A 176 17.75 5.33 6.67
C GLY A 176 16.67 5.61 7.71
N VAL A 177 15.40 5.69 7.31
CA VAL A 177 14.25 5.90 8.21
C VAL A 177 13.34 4.68 8.24
N ALA A 178 12.48 4.60 9.28
CA ALA A 178 11.43 3.60 9.34
C ALA A 178 10.42 3.78 8.18
N LEU A 179 9.75 2.69 7.78
CA LEU A 179 8.76 2.71 6.70
C LEU A 179 7.72 3.81 6.87
N SER A 180 7.19 4.00 8.09
CA SER A 180 6.19 5.04 8.40
C SER A 180 6.67 6.47 8.19
N ALA A 181 8.00 6.69 8.11
CA ALA A 181 8.60 8.00 7.87
C ALA A 181 9.02 8.22 6.40
N ARG A 182 8.76 7.26 5.51
CA ARG A 182 8.96 7.40 4.08
C ARG A 182 8.00 8.44 3.49
N TYR A 183 8.42 9.13 2.44
CA TYR A 183 7.62 10.18 1.82
C TYR A 183 6.26 9.70 1.33
N PHE A 184 6.20 8.53 0.71
CA PHE A 184 4.94 7.95 0.24
C PHE A 184 4.00 7.63 1.41
N LYS A 185 4.49 7.13 2.55
CA LYS A 185 3.65 6.90 3.74
C LYS A 185 3.14 8.19 4.39
N GLN A 186 3.90 9.26 4.31
CA GLN A 186 3.42 10.58 4.75
C GLN A 186 2.38 11.14 3.76
N LYS A 187 2.56 10.86 2.46
CA LYS A 187 1.59 11.23 1.45
C LYS A 187 0.29 10.44 1.61
N ASP A 188 0.33 9.14 1.97
CA ASP A 188 -0.86 8.35 2.32
C ASP A 188 -1.72 9.06 3.37
N HIS A 189 -1.11 9.64 4.41
CA HIS A 189 -1.85 10.42 5.42
C HIS A 189 -2.52 11.66 4.82
N VAL A 190 -1.83 12.36 3.92
CA VAL A 190 -2.40 13.53 3.20
C VAL A 190 -3.57 13.12 2.33
N GLU A 191 -3.46 12.01 1.65
CA GLU A 191 -4.51 11.46 0.81
C GLU A 191 -5.76 11.14 1.63
N LEU A 192 -5.58 10.44 2.75
CA LEU A 192 -6.66 10.14 3.70
C LEU A 192 -7.35 11.41 4.20
N TYR A 193 -6.55 12.40 4.58
CA TYR A 193 -7.07 13.70 5.01
C TYR A 193 -7.91 14.36 3.92
N LEU A 194 -7.40 14.44 2.70
CA LEU A 194 -8.11 15.07 1.58
C LEU A 194 -9.39 14.31 1.21
N GLY A 195 -9.33 12.98 1.18
CA GLY A 195 -10.51 12.14 0.97
C GLY A 195 -11.61 12.41 1.99
N GLU A 196 -11.23 12.55 3.27
CA GLU A 196 -12.16 12.89 4.33
C GLU A 196 -12.77 14.30 4.17
N GLN A 197 -11.95 15.30 3.79
CA GLN A 197 -12.45 16.66 3.54
C GLN A 197 -13.44 16.70 2.37
N VAL A 198 -13.14 15.98 1.28
CA VAL A 198 -14.03 15.89 0.11
C VAL A 198 -15.32 15.15 0.48
N ARG A 199 -15.23 14.05 1.21
CA ARG A 199 -16.40 13.28 1.64
C ARG A 199 -17.34 14.08 2.54
N LYS A 200 -16.78 14.89 3.46
CA LYS A 200 -17.52 15.80 4.33
C LYS A 200 -18.09 17.02 3.61
N GLY A 201 -17.62 17.32 2.40
CA GLY A 201 -17.98 18.52 1.64
C GLY A 201 -17.33 19.81 2.15
N THR A 202 -16.29 19.68 3.00
CA THR A 202 -15.48 20.83 3.49
C THR A 202 -14.45 21.29 2.48
N MET A 203 -14.16 20.44 1.47
CA MET A 203 -13.31 20.75 0.33
C MET A 203 -13.95 20.15 -0.93
N SER A 204 -13.93 20.88 -2.05
CA SER A 204 -14.39 20.32 -3.32
C SER A 204 -13.38 19.30 -3.86
N LEU A 205 -13.86 18.29 -4.61
CA LEU A 205 -12.99 17.32 -5.27
C LEU A 205 -11.91 18.00 -6.12
N LYS A 206 -12.29 19.03 -6.89
CA LYS A 206 -11.37 19.78 -7.75
C LYS A 206 -10.29 20.53 -6.97
N GLU A 207 -10.62 21.07 -5.79
CA GLU A 207 -9.63 21.70 -4.91
C GLU A 207 -8.65 20.69 -4.36
N ALA A 208 -9.13 19.54 -3.90
CA ALA A 208 -8.29 18.45 -3.42
C ALA A 208 -7.32 17.97 -4.51
N GLN A 209 -7.82 17.67 -5.71
CA GLN A 209 -7.03 17.25 -6.86
C GLN A 209 -5.94 18.26 -7.23
N LYS A 210 -6.31 19.52 -7.39
CA LYS A 210 -5.36 20.59 -7.71
C LYS A 210 -4.35 20.84 -6.59
N GLY A 211 -4.82 20.76 -5.35
CA GLY A 211 -3.98 21.01 -4.18
C GLY A 211 -2.90 19.93 -4.04
N ILE A 212 -3.26 18.66 -4.12
CA ILE A 212 -2.30 17.55 -3.98
C ILE A 212 -1.32 17.52 -5.15
N ALA A 213 -1.80 17.72 -6.39
CA ALA A 213 -0.95 17.74 -7.57
C ALA A 213 0.07 18.91 -7.53
N LYS A 214 -0.32 20.06 -7.01
CA LYS A 214 0.55 21.24 -6.93
C LYS A 214 1.56 21.13 -5.78
N ASP A 215 1.12 20.70 -4.61
CA ASP A 215 1.93 20.66 -3.40
C ASP A 215 1.22 19.86 -2.28
N TRP A 216 1.41 18.55 -2.27
CA TRP A 216 0.84 17.71 -1.22
C TRP A 216 1.38 18.03 0.18
N THR A 217 2.61 18.62 0.27
CA THR A 217 3.26 18.90 1.55
C THR A 217 2.55 19.98 2.37
N GLN A 218 1.70 20.78 1.74
CA GLN A 218 0.92 21.81 2.45
C GLN A 218 -0.10 21.22 3.42
N TYR A 219 -0.48 19.97 3.24
CA TYR A 219 -1.51 19.28 4.03
C TYR A 219 -0.94 18.38 5.14
N ILE A 220 0.37 18.14 5.19
CA ILE A 220 1.01 17.20 6.13
C ILE A 220 0.59 17.48 7.59
N ALA A 221 0.68 18.70 8.03
CA ALA A 221 0.37 19.02 9.44
C ALA A 221 -1.09 18.71 9.80
N ALA A 222 -2.03 18.99 8.92
CA ALA A 222 -3.45 18.69 9.12
C ALA A 222 -3.71 17.17 9.05
N ALA A 223 -3.06 16.49 8.11
CA ALA A 223 -3.15 15.03 7.95
C ALA A 223 -2.61 14.30 9.18
N ASP A 224 -1.43 14.70 9.67
CA ASP A 224 -0.83 14.14 10.88
C ASP A 224 -1.71 14.34 12.11
N ALA A 225 -2.33 15.51 12.24
CA ALA A 225 -3.25 15.78 13.35
C ALA A 225 -4.48 14.85 13.28
N LEU A 226 -5.04 14.63 12.10
CA LEU A 226 -6.14 13.70 11.88
C LEU A 226 -5.73 12.25 12.21
N CYS A 227 -4.57 11.81 11.74
CA CYS A 227 -4.09 10.45 11.99
C CYS A 227 -3.76 10.22 13.48
N LYS A 228 -3.11 11.18 14.15
CA LYS A 228 -2.83 11.12 15.60
C LYS A 228 -4.10 11.07 16.45
N SER A 229 -5.20 11.68 16.01
CA SER A 229 -6.49 11.58 16.69
C SER A 229 -7.16 10.20 16.52
N GLY A 230 -6.53 9.29 15.79
CA GLY A 230 -7.05 7.96 15.48
C GLY A 230 -8.25 7.98 14.51
N GLN A 231 -8.46 9.07 13.78
CA GLN A 231 -9.55 9.21 12.80
C GLN A 231 -9.10 8.94 11.37
N CYS A 232 -7.79 8.77 11.16
CA CYS A 232 -7.23 8.44 9.87
C CYS A 232 -7.80 7.10 9.36
N GLY A 233 -8.45 7.13 8.22
CA GLY A 233 -9.01 5.94 7.57
C GLY A 233 -10.28 5.34 8.21
N LYS A 234 -10.73 5.78 9.38
CA LYS A 234 -11.91 5.17 10.03
C LYS A 234 -13.20 5.27 9.23
N ASN A 235 -13.33 6.28 8.39
CA ASN A 235 -14.52 6.51 7.58
C ASN A 235 -14.32 6.11 6.11
N MET A 236 -13.21 5.47 5.80
CA MET A 236 -12.81 5.12 4.45
C MET A 236 -13.08 3.65 4.10
N ASN A 237 -13.85 2.92 4.94
CA ASN A 237 -14.16 1.50 4.74
C ASN A 237 -14.89 1.17 3.43
N ALA A 238 -15.42 2.17 2.73
CA ALA A 238 -16.01 1.98 1.40
C ALA A 238 -15.06 2.40 0.26
N MET A 239 -14.06 3.22 0.56
CA MET A 239 -12.98 3.53 -0.38
C MET A 239 -11.85 2.57 -0.06
N ALA A 240 -11.97 1.33 -0.54
CA ALA A 240 -11.01 0.28 -0.25
C ALA A 240 -9.60 0.78 -0.56
N MET A 241 -8.89 1.15 0.51
CA MET A 241 -7.45 1.40 0.48
C MET A 241 -6.72 0.07 0.38
N THR A 242 -7.06 -0.70 -0.62
CA THR A 242 -6.23 -1.78 -1.08
C THR A 242 -5.36 -1.27 -2.23
N GLU A 243 -4.68 -0.14 -2.01
CA GLU A 243 -3.42 0.07 -2.68
C GLU A 243 -2.37 -0.79 -1.97
N THR A 244 -2.61 -2.09 -1.92
CA THR A 244 -1.52 -3.04 -1.83
C THR A 244 -0.91 -3.05 -3.20
N ASP A 245 0.03 -2.14 -3.42
CA ASP A 245 0.90 -2.17 -4.58
C ASP A 245 1.79 -3.41 -4.48
N ASP A 246 1.23 -4.56 -4.84
CA ASP A 246 1.99 -5.74 -5.20
C ASP A 246 2.57 -5.50 -6.61
N TRP A 247 3.67 -4.72 -6.65
CA TRP A 247 4.48 -4.51 -7.86
C TRP A 247 5.79 -5.29 -7.84
#